data_2a00f9b0e7e13d14dee767ce1dbb4278
#
_entry.id   2a00f9b0e7e13d14dee767ce1dbb4278
#
_cell.length_a   1.000
_cell.length_b   1.000
_cell.length_c   1.000
_cell.angle_alpha   90.00
_cell.angle_beta   90.00
_cell.angle_gamma   90.00
#
_symmetry.space_group_name_H-M   'P 1'
#
loop_
_entity.id
_entity.type
_entity.pdbx_description
1 polymer ?
#
loop_
_entity_poly.entity_id
_entity_poly.type
_entity_poly.pdbx_seq_one_letter_code
_entity_poly.pdbx_strand_id
1 'polypeptide(L)'
;NTGSTGRMLTEKERRKRQSAKAARKKALRRKRRIVLLIMAAIVVLAGAGFYVVYQNSYNGIMKKAQKAAQSKDYTTAEAYYKQAISKNTKKADAYTGLADVYLLQDKADEGTTLFEEAVSKQSGNVELYKACMDFYLKSDQNMEIPELLDSVNDSMLEKLSDYVVDEPKFSLEDSTTYDDVQKLLLTADKDTIYYTTDGTDPDLTSTKYTSEGIQISEGETTIK
;
A
#
# COMPACT_ATOMS: atom_id res chain seq x y z
N ASN A 1 -38.01 5.51 83.10
CA ASN A 1 -37.17 6.71 82.97
C ASN A 1 -35.70 6.35 83.13
N THR A 2 -35.04 6.05 82.05
CA THR A 2 -33.58 5.91 82.01
C THR A 2 -33.00 7.15 81.33
N GLY A 3 -32.66 8.15 82.18
CA GLY A 3 -31.99 9.36 81.76
C GLY A 3 -30.59 9.05 81.24
N SER A 4 -30.41 9.18 79.91
CA SER A 4 -29.08 9.21 79.31
C SER A 4 -28.33 10.48 79.72
N THR A 5 -27.54 10.38 80.75
CA THR A 5 -26.60 11.47 81.17
C THR A 5 -25.49 11.59 80.14
N GLY A 6 -25.76 12.40 79.12
CA GLY A 6 -24.72 12.79 78.18
C GLY A 6 -23.58 13.55 78.83
N ARG A 7 -22.48 12.83 79.16
CA ARG A 7 -21.30 13.43 79.79
C ARG A 7 -20.73 14.55 78.88
N MET A 8 -20.87 15.79 79.30
CA MET A 8 -20.28 16.93 78.59
C MET A 8 -18.75 16.78 78.53
N LEU A 9 -18.23 16.69 77.30
CA LEU A 9 -16.79 16.60 77.05
C LEU A 9 -16.12 17.88 77.48
N THR A 10 -15.00 17.73 78.25
CA THR A 10 -14.17 18.86 78.61
C THR A 10 -13.58 19.55 77.36
N GLU A 11 -13.27 20.84 77.46
CA GLU A 11 -12.72 21.61 76.31
C GLU A 11 -11.42 20.99 75.78
N LYS A 12 -10.59 20.39 76.61
CA LYS A 12 -9.38 19.66 76.26
C LYS A 12 -9.67 18.42 75.47
N GLU A 13 -10.77 17.70 75.73
CA GLU A 13 -11.20 16.52 74.96
C GLU A 13 -11.79 16.93 73.65
N ARG A 14 -12.52 18.04 73.59
CA ARG A 14 -13.05 18.61 72.30
C ARG A 14 -11.92 19.00 71.33
N ARG A 15 -10.89 19.72 71.89
CA ARG A 15 -9.66 20.08 71.10
C ARG A 15 -8.90 18.85 70.59
N LYS A 16 -8.73 17.81 71.43
CA LYS A 16 -8.12 16.53 71.04
C LYS A 16 -8.89 15.81 69.95
N ARG A 17 -10.23 15.76 70.01
CA ARG A 17 -11.08 15.16 68.99
C ARG A 17 -11.06 15.94 67.67
N GLN A 18 -11.02 17.27 67.73
CA GLN A 18 -10.92 18.12 66.55
C GLN A 18 -9.58 17.96 65.84
N SER A 19 -8.46 17.93 66.58
CA SER A 19 -7.14 17.72 66.02
C SER A 19 -6.99 16.32 65.40
N ALA A 20 -7.52 15.29 66.08
CA ALA A 20 -7.53 13.92 65.52
C ALA A 20 -8.37 13.80 64.26
N LYS A 21 -9.54 14.47 64.18
CA LYS A 21 -10.36 14.53 62.94
C LYS A 21 -9.61 15.26 61.83
N ALA A 22 -8.96 16.37 62.10
CA ALA A 22 -8.17 17.13 61.15
C ALA A 22 -6.98 16.31 60.62
N ALA A 23 -6.25 15.61 61.50
CA ALA A 23 -5.14 14.72 61.15
C ALA A 23 -5.61 13.56 60.25
N ARG A 24 -6.76 12.91 60.60
CA ARG A 24 -7.36 11.86 59.76
C ARG A 24 -7.76 12.38 58.39
N LYS A 25 -8.38 13.57 58.31
CA LYS A 25 -8.75 14.22 57.03
C LYS A 25 -7.52 14.54 56.18
N LYS A 26 -6.44 15.04 56.82
CA LYS A 26 -5.15 15.31 56.14
C LYS A 26 -4.50 14.01 55.61
N ALA A 27 -4.50 12.94 56.40
CA ALA A 27 -3.98 11.64 56.04
C ALA A 27 -4.77 11.02 54.86
N LEU A 28 -6.12 11.11 54.89
CA LEU A 28 -6.97 10.65 53.79
C LEU A 28 -6.74 11.44 52.49
N ARG A 29 -6.57 12.76 52.59
CA ARG A 29 -6.24 13.59 51.41
C ARG A 29 -4.87 13.23 50.86
N ARG A 30 -3.88 12.95 51.70
CA ARG A 30 -2.55 12.51 51.27
C ARG A 30 -2.62 11.13 50.60
N LYS A 31 -3.34 10.16 51.16
CA LYS A 31 -3.55 8.84 50.55
C LYS A 31 -4.24 8.96 49.18
N ARG A 32 -5.30 9.76 49.08
CA ARG A 32 -5.99 9.98 47.79
C ARG A 32 -5.06 10.60 46.74
N ARG A 33 -4.21 11.57 47.10
CA ARG A 33 -3.22 12.16 46.21
C ARG A 33 -2.19 11.13 45.75
N ILE A 34 -1.69 10.27 46.63
CA ILE A 34 -0.75 9.21 46.30
C ILE A 34 -1.40 8.21 45.32
N VAL A 35 -2.64 7.78 45.60
CA VAL A 35 -3.37 6.88 44.70
C VAL A 35 -3.57 7.51 43.31
N LEU A 36 -3.95 8.79 43.25
CA LEU A 36 -4.09 9.51 41.99
C LEU A 36 -2.76 9.60 41.22
N LEU A 37 -1.65 9.84 41.89
CA LEU A 37 -0.32 9.86 41.27
C LEU A 37 0.09 8.50 40.75
N ILE A 38 -0.19 7.43 41.50
CA ILE A 38 0.06 6.05 41.05
C ILE A 38 -0.79 5.71 39.78
N MET A 39 -2.08 6.05 39.83
CA MET A 39 -2.96 5.85 38.66
C MET A 39 -2.48 6.64 37.44
N ALA A 40 -2.08 7.89 37.60
CA ALA A 40 -1.50 8.69 36.52
C ALA A 40 -0.22 8.06 35.95
N ALA A 41 0.68 7.58 36.84
CA ALA A 41 1.90 6.88 36.43
C ALA A 41 1.60 5.59 35.63
N ILE A 42 0.60 4.80 36.05
CA ILE A 42 0.16 3.60 35.31
C ILE A 42 -0.35 3.96 33.92
N VAL A 43 -1.17 5.00 33.80
CA VAL A 43 -1.69 5.47 32.50
C VAL A 43 -0.55 5.91 31.58
N VAL A 44 0.44 6.64 32.09
CA VAL A 44 1.60 7.08 31.32
C VAL A 44 2.43 5.87 30.85
N LEU A 45 2.68 4.91 31.73
CA LEU A 45 3.43 3.70 31.39
C LEU A 45 2.69 2.84 30.37
N ALA A 46 1.37 2.68 30.52
CA ALA A 46 0.53 1.98 29.55
C ALA A 46 0.55 2.68 28.17
N GLY A 47 0.44 4.01 28.16
CA GLY A 47 0.54 4.82 26.94
C GLY A 47 1.90 4.69 26.27
N ALA A 48 2.99 4.73 27.03
CA ALA A 48 4.34 4.54 26.51
C ALA A 48 4.53 3.12 25.93
N GLY A 49 4.05 2.10 26.64
CA GLY A 49 4.08 0.72 26.15
C GLY A 49 3.29 0.56 24.85
N PHE A 50 2.07 1.09 24.79
CA PHE A 50 1.26 1.09 23.56
C PHE A 50 1.97 1.83 22.41
N TYR A 51 2.59 2.98 22.68
CA TYR A 51 3.33 3.73 21.68
C TYR A 51 4.49 2.92 21.10
N VAL A 52 5.27 2.22 21.92
CA VAL A 52 6.38 1.35 21.46
C VAL A 52 5.86 0.20 20.61
N VAL A 53 4.77 -0.46 21.02
CA VAL A 53 4.15 -1.53 20.23
C VAL A 53 3.65 -1.00 18.90
N TYR A 54 2.97 0.15 18.89
CA TYR A 54 2.51 0.78 17.66
C TYR A 54 3.66 1.11 16.71
N GLN A 55 4.75 1.72 17.23
CA GLN A 55 5.93 2.09 16.43
C GLN A 55 6.63 0.88 15.77
N ASN A 56 6.48 -0.32 16.33
CA ASN A 56 7.02 -1.56 15.80
C ASN A 56 5.98 -2.42 15.06
N SER A 57 4.74 -1.94 14.94
CA SER A 57 3.71 -2.56 14.12
C SER A 57 3.94 -2.29 12.63
N TYR A 58 3.30 -3.08 11.76
CA TYR A 58 3.31 -2.82 10.31
C TYR A 58 3.01 -1.35 9.99
N ASN A 59 1.93 -0.81 10.52
CA ASN A 59 1.51 0.57 10.25
C ASN A 59 2.50 1.62 10.78
N GLY A 60 3.10 1.38 11.95
CA GLY A 60 4.13 2.27 12.52
C GLY A 60 5.39 2.29 11.66
N ILE A 61 5.82 1.11 11.18
CA ILE A 61 6.98 0.96 10.28
C ILE A 61 6.68 1.62 8.92
N MET A 62 5.50 1.38 8.33
CA MET A 62 5.08 2.02 7.08
C MET A 62 5.12 3.56 7.17
N LYS A 63 4.64 4.15 8.28
CA LYS A 63 4.76 5.62 8.48
C LYS A 63 6.21 6.10 8.51
N LYS A 64 7.12 5.33 9.11
CA LYS A 64 8.56 5.67 9.12
C LYS A 64 9.14 5.60 7.71
N ALA A 65 8.79 4.56 6.95
CA ALA A 65 9.21 4.40 5.56
C ALA A 65 8.75 5.56 4.69
N GLN A 66 7.46 5.89 4.72
CA GLN A 66 6.87 7.01 3.98
C GLN A 66 7.52 8.35 4.35
N LYS A 67 7.76 8.60 5.65
CA LYS A 67 8.42 9.83 6.10
C LYS A 67 9.86 9.92 5.58
N ALA A 68 10.62 8.83 5.59
CA ALA A 68 11.97 8.79 5.06
C ALA A 68 11.97 9.04 3.53
N ALA A 69 11.07 8.41 2.79
CA ALA A 69 10.90 8.61 1.35
C ALA A 69 10.56 10.07 1.01
N GLN A 70 9.61 10.69 1.73
CA GLN A 70 9.27 12.11 1.58
C GLN A 70 10.45 13.05 1.88
N SER A 71 11.33 12.66 2.80
CA SER A 71 12.56 13.38 3.11
C SER A 71 13.70 13.09 2.14
N LYS A 72 13.46 12.26 1.10
CA LYS A 72 14.45 11.78 0.12
C LYS A 72 15.60 10.96 0.77
N ASP A 73 15.39 10.47 1.98
CA ASP A 73 16.29 9.49 2.62
C ASP A 73 15.91 8.08 2.15
N TYR A 74 16.25 7.79 0.90
CA TYR A 74 15.84 6.55 0.23
C TYR A 74 16.44 5.30 0.87
N THR A 75 17.66 5.39 1.41
CA THR A 75 18.28 4.28 2.12
C THR A 75 17.50 3.87 3.37
N THR A 76 17.08 4.85 4.17
CA THR A 76 16.26 4.61 5.36
C THR A 76 14.85 4.16 4.97
N ALA A 77 14.26 4.72 3.91
CA ALA A 77 12.97 4.33 3.40
C ALA A 77 12.95 2.86 2.96
N GLU A 78 13.93 2.44 2.16
CA GLU A 78 14.12 1.06 1.72
C GLU A 78 14.21 0.09 2.90
N ALA A 79 15.04 0.40 3.91
CA ALA A 79 15.18 -0.42 5.10
C ALA A 79 13.85 -0.61 5.84
N TYR A 80 13.05 0.46 6.00
CA TYR A 80 11.74 0.38 6.65
C TYR A 80 10.69 -0.33 5.80
N TYR A 81 10.66 -0.14 4.47
CA TYR A 81 9.73 -0.90 3.62
C TYR A 81 10.05 -2.39 3.64
N LYS A 82 11.32 -2.80 3.55
CA LYS A 82 11.75 -4.20 3.71
C LYS A 82 11.34 -4.75 5.08
N GLN A 83 11.47 -3.97 6.14
CA GLN A 83 10.99 -4.35 7.47
C GLN A 83 9.46 -4.48 7.52
N ALA A 84 8.71 -3.62 6.84
CA ALA A 84 7.24 -3.71 6.75
C ALA A 84 6.83 -4.98 5.99
N ILE A 85 7.46 -5.30 4.86
CA ILE A 85 7.26 -6.53 4.11
C ILE A 85 7.48 -7.76 5.01
N SER A 86 8.57 -7.78 5.80
CA SER A 86 8.84 -8.88 6.72
C SER A 86 7.79 -9.03 7.83
N LYS A 87 7.11 -7.96 8.23
CA LYS A 87 6.00 -7.99 9.21
C LYS A 87 4.72 -8.52 8.61
N ASN A 88 4.45 -8.23 7.35
CA ASN A 88 3.27 -8.72 6.65
C ASN A 88 3.53 -8.80 5.14
N THR A 89 3.91 -9.97 4.70
CA THR A 89 4.22 -10.26 3.29
C THR A 89 3.01 -10.19 2.36
N LYS A 90 1.78 -10.25 2.89
CA LYS A 90 0.55 -10.26 2.08
C LYS A 90 0.08 -8.85 1.66
N LYS A 91 0.59 -7.80 2.28
CA LYS A 91 0.16 -6.44 1.99
C LYS A 91 0.99 -5.82 0.87
N ALA A 92 0.35 -5.50 -0.23
CA ALA A 92 0.98 -4.90 -1.40
C ALA A 92 1.58 -3.51 -1.14
N ASP A 93 0.98 -2.71 -0.23
CA ASP A 93 1.40 -1.33 0.04
C ASP A 93 2.91 -1.16 0.32
N ALA A 94 3.51 -2.12 1.03
CA ALA A 94 4.93 -2.05 1.36
C ALA A 94 5.83 -2.36 0.16
N TYR A 95 5.38 -3.26 -0.73
CA TYR A 95 6.06 -3.55 -2.00
C TYR A 95 5.95 -2.35 -2.94
N THR A 96 4.76 -1.78 -3.09
CA THR A 96 4.56 -0.55 -3.88
C THR A 96 5.46 0.58 -3.39
N GLY A 97 5.48 0.83 -2.07
CA GLY A 97 6.32 1.90 -1.52
C GLY A 97 7.81 1.65 -1.71
N LEU A 98 8.28 0.40 -1.64
CA LEU A 98 9.67 0.03 -1.93
C LEU A 98 10.00 0.20 -3.41
N ALA A 99 9.13 -0.27 -4.29
CA ALA A 99 9.30 -0.14 -5.72
C ALA A 99 9.29 1.32 -6.18
N ASP A 100 8.41 2.17 -5.63
CA ASP A 100 8.42 3.61 -5.89
C ASP A 100 9.76 4.26 -5.44
N VAL A 101 10.34 3.81 -4.31
CA VAL A 101 11.67 4.26 -3.88
C VAL A 101 12.76 3.79 -4.84
N TYR A 102 12.66 2.60 -5.41
CA TYR A 102 13.58 2.12 -6.43
C TYR A 102 13.49 2.95 -7.72
N LEU A 103 12.29 3.25 -8.20
CA LEU A 103 12.10 4.11 -9.37
C LEU A 103 12.71 5.51 -9.17
N LEU A 104 12.57 6.10 -7.97
CA LEU A 104 13.17 7.39 -7.64
C LEU A 104 14.72 7.37 -7.60
N GLN A 105 15.32 6.19 -7.64
CA GLN A 105 16.75 5.96 -7.66
C GLN A 105 17.25 5.41 -9.01
N ASP A 106 16.40 5.38 -10.05
CA ASP A 106 16.68 4.77 -11.36
C ASP A 106 17.05 3.28 -11.26
N LYS A 107 16.41 2.55 -10.34
CA LYS A 107 16.59 1.13 -10.06
C LYS A 107 15.34 0.32 -10.41
N ALA A 108 14.85 0.45 -11.64
CA ALA A 108 13.65 -0.25 -12.08
C ALA A 108 13.80 -1.78 -11.98
N ASP A 109 14.99 -2.32 -12.30
CA ASP A 109 15.25 -3.76 -12.27
C ASP A 109 15.11 -4.38 -10.87
N GLU A 110 15.50 -3.64 -9.82
CA GLU A 110 15.28 -4.07 -8.43
C GLU A 110 13.79 -4.10 -8.06
N GLY A 111 13.01 -3.18 -8.62
CA GLY A 111 11.55 -3.15 -8.46
C GLY A 111 10.89 -4.34 -9.17
N THR A 112 11.32 -4.65 -10.39
CA THR A 112 10.90 -5.83 -11.14
C THR A 112 11.18 -7.12 -10.37
N THR A 113 12.42 -7.33 -9.96
CA THR A 113 12.83 -8.50 -9.17
C THR A 113 12.02 -8.62 -7.87
N LEU A 114 11.77 -7.49 -7.18
CA LEU A 114 10.96 -7.46 -5.96
C LEU A 114 9.55 -8.01 -6.20
N PHE A 115 8.89 -7.59 -7.29
CA PHE A 115 7.53 -8.02 -7.59
C PHE A 115 7.47 -9.43 -8.14
N GLU A 116 8.37 -9.84 -9.02
CA GLU A 116 8.46 -11.21 -9.53
C GLU A 116 8.61 -12.22 -8.40
N GLU A 117 9.52 -11.98 -7.46
CA GLU A 117 9.65 -12.82 -6.27
C GLU A 117 8.40 -12.84 -5.39
N ALA A 118 7.73 -11.70 -5.27
CA ALA A 118 6.56 -11.58 -4.42
C ALA A 118 5.36 -12.33 -5.00
N VAL A 119 5.07 -12.17 -6.30
CA VAL A 119 3.94 -12.85 -6.98
C VAL A 119 4.20 -14.35 -7.12
N SER A 120 5.44 -14.78 -7.38
CA SER A 120 5.80 -16.21 -7.44
C SER A 120 5.57 -16.94 -6.11
N LYS A 121 5.82 -16.25 -4.98
CA LYS A 121 5.60 -16.78 -3.63
C LYS A 121 4.14 -16.70 -3.17
N GLN A 122 3.31 -15.91 -3.83
CA GLN A 122 1.94 -15.58 -3.43
C GLN A 122 0.98 -15.52 -4.64
N SER A 123 0.95 -16.58 -5.42
CA SER A 123 0.19 -16.71 -6.68
C SER A 123 -1.32 -16.44 -6.58
N GLY A 124 -1.90 -16.39 -5.38
CA GLY A 124 -3.31 -16.06 -5.15
C GLY A 124 -3.57 -14.64 -4.61
N ASN A 125 -2.55 -13.80 -4.52
CA ASN A 125 -2.68 -12.47 -3.92
C ASN A 125 -2.96 -11.41 -4.99
N VAL A 126 -4.25 -11.18 -5.28
CA VAL A 126 -4.73 -10.23 -6.31
C VAL A 126 -4.13 -8.82 -6.13
N GLU A 127 -4.09 -8.30 -4.91
CA GLU A 127 -3.57 -6.95 -4.64
C GLU A 127 -2.07 -6.84 -4.97
N LEU A 128 -1.33 -7.92 -4.80
CA LEU A 128 0.09 -7.94 -5.13
C LEU A 128 0.31 -7.98 -6.65
N TYR A 129 -0.51 -8.74 -7.39
CA TYR A 129 -0.49 -8.76 -8.84
C TYR A 129 -0.86 -7.39 -9.43
N LYS A 130 -1.91 -6.74 -8.90
CA LYS A 130 -2.27 -5.37 -9.30
C LYS A 130 -1.11 -4.40 -9.07
N ALA A 131 -0.48 -4.46 -7.90
CA ALA A 131 0.66 -3.60 -7.59
C ALA A 131 1.87 -3.86 -8.51
N CYS A 132 2.09 -5.12 -8.92
CA CYS A 132 3.12 -5.49 -9.90
C CYS A 132 2.84 -4.86 -11.27
N MET A 133 1.62 -5.03 -11.78
CA MET A 133 1.22 -4.45 -13.07
C MET A 133 1.23 -2.92 -13.06
N ASP A 134 0.77 -2.29 -11.98
CA ASP A 134 0.89 -0.83 -11.79
C ASP A 134 2.36 -0.36 -11.80
N PHE A 135 3.26 -1.17 -11.24
CA PHE A 135 4.69 -0.89 -11.31
C PHE A 135 5.22 -1.02 -12.74
N TYR A 136 4.85 -2.06 -13.47
CA TYR A 136 5.23 -2.22 -14.89
C TYR A 136 4.76 -1.04 -15.74
N LEU A 137 3.52 -0.57 -15.53
CA LEU A 137 3.02 0.62 -16.21
C LEU A 137 3.80 1.90 -15.86
N LYS A 138 4.26 2.05 -14.61
CA LYS A 138 5.06 3.21 -14.18
C LYS A 138 6.50 3.20 -14.67
N SER A 139 7.04 2.00 -14.91
CA SER A 139 8.44 1.79 -15.32
C SER A 139 8.61 1.57 -16.81
N ASP A 140 7.57 1.81 -17.63
CA ASP A 140 7.53 1.55 -19.06
C ASP A 140 7.80 0.08 -19.44
N GLN A 141 7.47 -0.86 -18.54
CA GLN A 141 7.61 -2.31 -18.71
C GLN A 141 6.26 -2.98 -18.98
N ASN A 142 5.33 -2.28 -19.59
CA ASN A 142 3.98 -2.76 -19.85
C ASN A 142 3.90 -4.03 -20.73
N MET A 143 4.97 -4.35 -21.46
CA MET A 143 5.06 -5.59 -22.24
C MET A 143 5.18 -6.86 -21.39
N GLU A 144 5.51 -6.72 -20.09
CA GLU A 144 5.55 -7.83 -19.11
C GLU A 144 4.15 -8.20 -18.59
N ILE A 145 3.15 -7.32 -18.77
CA ILE A 145 1.80 -7.53 -18.22
C ILE A 145 1.10 -8.73 -18.86
N PRO A 146 1.12 -8.95 -20.20
CA PRO A 146 0.50 -10.13 -20.81
C PRO A 146 1.06 -11.45 -20.26
N GLU A 147 2.39 -11.58 -20.13
CA GLU A 147 3.02 -12.79 -19.59
C GLU A 147 2.59 -13.03 -18.13
N LEU A 148 2.50 -11.97 -17.33
CA LEU A 148 2.03 -12.07 -15.97
C LEU A 148 0.55 -12.51 -15.89
N LEU A 149 -0.32 -12.01 -16.80
CA LEU A 149 -1.72 -12.40 -16.89
C LEU A 149 -1.88 -13.86 -17.36
N ASP A 150 -1.05 -14.34 -18.29
CA ASP A 150 -1.04 -15.72 -18.75
C ASP A 150 -0.63 -16.71 -17.65
N SER A 151 0.09 -16.24 -16.65
CA SER A 151 0.54 -17.05 -15.51
C SER A 151 -0.54 -17.34 -14.47
N VAL A 152 -1.70 -16.65 -14.52
CA VAL A 152 -2.75 -16.76 -13.52
C VAL A 152 -3.93 -17.63 -14.00
N ASN A 153 -4.72 -18.13 -13.06
CA ASN A 153 -5.94 -18.87 -13.37
C ASN A 153 -7.14 -17.94 -13.69
N ASP A 154 -8.19 -18.49 -14.32
CA ASP A 154 -9.38 -17.75 -14.74
C ASP A 154 -10.02 -16.91 -13.64
N SER A 155 -10.13 -17.45 -12.40
CA SER A 155 -10.71 -16.72 -11.26
C SER A 155 -9.89 -15.51 -10.84
N MET A 156 -8.60 -15.54 -11.09
CA MET A 156 -7.70 -14.44 -10.82
C MET A 156 -7.71 -13.45 -11.99
N LEU A 157 -7.73 -13.96 -13.22
CA LEU A 157 -7.83 -13.16 -14.43
C LEU A 157 -9.08 -12.28 -14.42
N GLU A 158 -10.23 -12.80 -13.99
CA GLU A 158 -11.48 -12.02 -13.80
C GLU A 158 -11.27 -10.80 -12.90
N LYS A 159 -10.51 -10.95 -11.78
CA LYS A 159 -10.21 -9.86 -10.84
C LYS A 159 -9.16 -8.87 -11.34
N LEU A 160 -8.41 -9.25 -12.36
CA LEU A 160 -7.37 -8.48 -13.02
C LEU A 160 -7.81 -7.93 -14.39
N SER A 161 -9.11 -8.03 -14.71
CA SER A 161 -9.68 -7.63 -16.00
C SER A 161 -9.39 -6.18 -16.41
N ASP A 162 -9.11 -5.30 -15.45
CA ASP A 162 -8.72 -3.91 -15.72
C ASP A 162 -7.38 -3.80 -16.48
N TYR A 163 -6.53 -4.83 -16.40
CA TYR A 163 -5.22 -4.92 -17.07
C TYR A 163 -5.26 -5.76 -18.35
N VAL A 164 -6.37 -6.43 -18.63
CA VAL A 164 -6.56 -7.18 -19.86
C VAL A 164 -6.83 -6.20 -20.99
N VAL A 165 -6.04 -6.29 -22.05
CA VAL A 165 -6.21 -5.52 -23.28
C VAL A 165 -6.70 -6.48 -24.37
N ASP A 166 -7.82 -6.15 -25.00
CA ASP A 166 -8.34 -6.91 -26.12
C ASP A 166 -7.48 -6.68 -27.39
N GLU A 167 -7.34 -7.71 -28.20
CA GLU A 167 -6.67 -7.59 -29.49
C GLU A 167 -7.36 -6.55 -30.37
N PRO A 168 -6.59 -5.68 -31.06
CA PRO A 168 -7.16 -4.76 -32.04
C PRO A 168 -7.90 -5.50 -33.16
N LYS A 169 -9.09 -5.02 -33.51
CA LYS A 169 -9.86 -5.54 -34.61
C LYS A 169 -9.43 -4.90 -35.92
N PHE A 170 -9.18 -5.72 -36.91
CA PHE A 170 -8.79 -5.31 -38.25
C PHE A 170 -10.03 -5.14 -39.13
N SER A 171 -10.08 -4.08 -39.94
CA SER A 171 -11.15 -3.87 -40.93
C SER A 171 -10.99 -4.70 -42.21
N LEU A 172 -9.82 -5.26 -42.46
CA LEU A 172 -9.50 -6.13 -43.57
C LEU A 172 -9.27 -7.55 -43.07
N GLU A 173 -9.61 -8.53 -43.92
CA GLU A 173 -9.37 -9.93 -43.60
C GLU A 173 -7.91 -10.31 -43.84
N ASP A 174 -7.35 -11.11 -42.92
CA ASP A 174 -6.00 -11.62 -43.04
C ASP A 174 -5.84 -12.55 -44.25
N SER A 175 -4.64 -12.58 -44.79
CA SER A 175 -4.24 -13.44 -45.92
C SER A 175 -5.12 -13.31 -47.17
N THR A 176 -5.72 -12.13 -47.35
CA THR A 176 -6.61 -11.85 -48.51
C THR A 176 -5.91 -10.95 -49.52
N THR A 177 -6.11 -11.25 -50.82
CA THR A 177 -5.63 -10.41 -51.92
C THR A 177 -6.73 -9.45 -52.36
N TYR A 178 -6.38 -8.18 -52.49
CA TYR A 178 -7.27 -7.10 -52.93
C TYR A 178 -6.79 -6.55 -54.26
N ASP A 179 -7.71 -6.28 -55.21
CA ASP A 179 -7.39 -5.79 -56.56
C ASP A 179 -7.06 -4.29 -56.57
N ASP A 180 -7.49 -3.55 -55.54
CA ASP A 180 -7.28 -2.11 -55.38
C ASP A 180 -6.51 -1.76 -54.11
N VAL A 181 -5.97 -0.56 -54.10
CA VAL A 181 -5.31 0.01 -52.88
C VAL A 181 -6.28 0.01 -51.72
N GLN A 182 -5.87 -0.60 -50.62
CA GLN A 182 -6.67 -0.73 -49.42
C GLN A 182 -6.18 0.21 -48.30
N LYS A 183 -7.09 0.53 -47.42
CA LYS A 183 -6.80 1.23 -46.18
C LYS A 183 -7.24 0.36 -45.01
N LEU A 184 -6.29 -0.06 -44.18
CA LEU A 184 -6.57 -0.82 -42.95
C LEU A 184 -6.97 0.12 -41.85
N LEU A 185 -8.12 -0.14 -41.24
CA LEU A 185 -8.54 0.51 -39.99
C LEU A 185 -8.40 -0.47 -38.86
N LEU A 186 -7.87 0.03 -37.72
CA LEU A 186 -7.76 -0.70 -36.48
C LEU A 186 -8.71 -0.12 -35.46
N THR A 187 -9.35 -0.98 -34.67
CA THR A 187 -10.19 -0.58 -33.55
C THR A 187 -9.79 -1.37 -32.30
N ALA A 188 -9.63 -0.67 -31.17
CA ALA A 188 -9.46 -1.25 -29.86
C ALA A 188 -10.37 -0.54 -28.87
N ASP A 189 -10.83 -1.24 -27.86
CA ASP A 189 -11.75 -0.71 -26.85
C ASP A 189 -11.03 0.21 -25.85
N LYS A 190 -9.73 0.07 -25.71
CA LYS A 190 -8.87 0.84 -24.80
C LYS A 190 -7.56 1.20 -25.47
N ASP A 191 -6.98 2.31 -25.05
CA ASP A 191 -5.57 2.70 -25.22
C ASP A 191 -5.05 3.00 -26.64
N THR A 192 -3.75 3.13 -26.74
CA THR A 192 -3.03 3.45 -27.96
C THR A 192 -2.60 2.17 -28.65
N ILE A 193 -2.85 2.07 -29.95
CA ILE A 193 -2.35 0.99 -30.81
C ILE A 193 -1.00 1.43 -31.37
N TYR A 194 0.00 0.56 -31.30
CA TYR A 194 1.26 0.64 -32.01
C TYR A 194 1.30 -0.45 -33.05
N TYR A 195 1.93 -0.21 -34.20
CA TYR A 195 2.01 -1.18 -35.29
C TYR A 195 3.34 -1.09 -36.02
N THR A 196 3.65 -2.19 -36.73
CA THR A 196 4.72 -2.30 -37.72
C THR A 196 4.15 -2.71 -39.07
N THR A 197 4.87 -2.46 -40.17
CA THR A 197 4.48 -2.86 -41.53
C THR A 197 5.49 -3.80 -42.17
N ASP A 198 6.47 -4.24 -41.42
CA ASP A 198 7.54 -5.13 -41.87
C ASP A 198 7.49 -6.51 -41.20
N GLY A 199 6.43 -6.79 -40.45
CA GLY A 199 6.21 -8.05 -39.76
C GLY A 199 7.02 -8.21 -38.44
N THR A 200 7.78 -7.21 -38.00
CA THR A 200 8.39 -7.20 -36.68
C THR A 200 7.34 -6.97 -35.60
N ASP A 201 7.56 -7.46 -34.39
CA ASP A 201 6.68 -7.22 -33.25
C ASP A 201 6.70 -5.75 -32.86
N PRO A 202 5.55 -5.08 -32.74
CA PRO A 202 5.50 -3.69 -32.34
C PRO A 202 5.88 -3.51 -30.86
N ASP A 203 6.52 -2.37 -30.57
CA ASP A 203 6.86 -1.91 -29.22
C ASP A 203 6.44 -0.43 -29.02
N LEU A 204 6.76 0.17 -27.87
CA LEU A 204 6.42 1.56 -27.57
C LEU A 204 7.14 2.59 -28.46
N THR A 205 8.17 2.18 -29.20
CA THR A 205 8.90 3.03 -30.16
C THR A 205 8.36 2.88 -31.58
N SER A 206 7.49 1.90 -31.80
CA SER A 206 6.85 1.62 -33.09
C SER A 206 5.86 2.72 -33.51
N THR A 207 5.38 2.68 -34.74
CA THR A 207 4.46 3.70 -35.26
C THR A 207 3.15 3.68 -34.49
N LYS A 208 2.76 4.83 -33.97
CA LYS A 208 1.47 4.99 -33.31
C LYS A 208 0.34 5.08 -34.33
N TYR A 209 -0.69 4.25 -34.16
CA TYR A 209 -1.87 4.27 -35.01
C TYR A 209 -2.69 5.54 -34.80
N THR A 210 -3.22 6.08 -35.92
CA THR A 210 -4.15 7.20 -35.90
C THR A 210 -5.44 6.82 -36.65
N SER A 211 -6.51 7.53 -36.39
CA SER A 211 -7.81 7.30 -37.09
C SER A 211 -7.77 7.50 -38.62
N GLU A 212 -6.65 8.00 -39.11
CA GLU A 212 -6.45 8.08 -40.59
C GLU A 212 -6.28 6.71 -41.21
N GLY A 213 -5.96 5.69 -40.45
CA GLY A 213 -5.73 4.31 -40.92
C GLY A 213 -4.37 4.10 -41.56
N ILE A 214 -4.06 2.85 -41.86
CA ILE A 214 -2.79 2.43 -42.47
C ILE A 214 -3.03 2.20 -43.98
N GLN A 215 -2.31 2.94 -44.81
CA GLN A 215 -2.35 2.75 -46.25
C GLN A 215 -1.56 1.49 -46.63
N ILE A 216 -2.21 0.51 -47.24
CA ILE A 216 -1.58 -0.69 -47.75
C ILE A 216 -1.01 -0.40 -49.14
N SER A 217 0.31 -0.56 -49.30
CA SER A 217 0.98 -0.39 -50.57
C SER A 217 0.78 -1.63 -51.48
N GLU A 218 1.04 -1.48 -52.78
CA GLU A 218 1.09 -2.61 -53.71
C GLU A 218 2.15 -3.63 -53.29
N GLY A 219 1.79 -4.92 -53.35
CA GLY A 219 2.63 -6.03 -52.91
C GLY A 219 2.16 -6.67 -51.64
N GLU A 220 3.01 -7.49 -51.01
CA GLU A 220 2.73 -8.14 -49.73
C GLU A 220 3.14 -7.22 -48.59
N THR A 221 2.23 -7.01 -47.64
CA THR A 221 2.49 -6.20 -46.42
C THR A 221 2.07 -7.00 -45.21
N THR A 222 3.00 -7.24 -44.30
CA THR A 222 2.72 -7.89 -43.03
C THR A 222 2.60 -6.81 -41.93
N ILE A 223 1.41 -6.67 -41.36
CA ILE A 223 1.14 -5.72 -40.29
C ILE A 223 0.98 -6.49 -38.98
N LYS A 224 1.70 -6.03 -37.98
CA LYS A 224 1.57 -6.51 -36.61
C LYS A 224 1.24 -5.38 -35.65
#